data_76c840664c73efe6ff89432befffed6b
#
_entry.id   76c840664c73efe6ff89432befffed6b
#
_cell.length_a   1.000
_cell.length_b   1.000
_cell.length_c   1.000
_cell.angle_alpha   90.00
_cell.angle_beta   90.00
_cell.angle_gamma   90.00
#
_symmetry.space_group_name_H-M   'P 1'
#
loop_
_entity.id
_entity.type
_entity.pdbx_description
1 polymer ?
#
loop_
_entity_poly.entity_id
_entity_poly.type
_entity_poly.pdbx_seq_one_letter_code
_entity_poly.pdbx_strand_id
1 'polypeptide(L)'
;MDVVLTYAYLNNTTLWSNGFAARVGKVVDALPETRLGRHIAGQLVRSGTSSAPNYAEACAAESKRDFIHKLGIALKELRESRSWIMLILKAELLPAERMTPLLDEVQQLCNIVGKSIVTAKGNQQKPKQL
;
A
#
# COMPACT_ATOMS: atom_id res chain seq x y z
N MET A 1 9.39 15.33 13.96
CA MET A 1 8.61 14.09 13.85
C MET A 1 8.70 13.34 15.15
N ASP A 2 7.58 12.98 15.70
CA ASP A 2 7.57 12.14 16.86
C ASP A 2 7.86 10.70 16.43
N VAL A 3 9.01 10.19 16.81
CA VAL A 3 9.45 8.83 16.46
C VAL A 3 8.49 7.78 17.02
N VAL A 4 7.93 8.03 18.20
CA VAL A 4 6.98 7.12 18.85
C VAL A 4 5.68 7.03 18.05
N LEU A 5 5.15 8.16 17.61
CA LEU A 5 3.94 8.22 16.77
C LEU A 5 4.14 7.50 15.45
N THR A 6 5.29 7.74 14.80
CA THR A 6 5.62 7.07 13.54
C THR A 6 5.72 5.56 13.74
N TYR A 7 6.35 5.14 14.83
CA TYR A 7 6.49 3.73 15.15
C TYR A 7 5.12 3.07 15.41
N ALA A 8 4.27 3.76 16.16
CA ALA A 8 2.91 3.28 16.43
C ALA A 8 2.09 3.17 15.14
N TYR A 9 2.19 4.15 14.28
CA TYR A 9 1.53 4.13 12.97
C TYR A 9 2.03 2.98 12.10
N LEU A 10 3.33 2.75 12.07
CA LEU A 10 3.93 1.68 11.28
C LEU A 10 3.51 0.31 11.79
N ASN A 11 3.45 0.10 13.09
CA ASN A 11 3.00 -1.17 13.66
C ASN A 11 1.54 -1.46 13.29
N ASN A 12 0.66 -0.47 13.45
CA ASN A 12 -0.74 -0.61 13.04
C ASN A 12 -0.86 -0.85 11.53
N THR A 13 -0.05 -0.16 10.75
CA THR A 13 -0.05 -0.27 9.30
C THR A 13 0.43 -1.66 8.84
N THR A 14 1.40 -2.26 9.53
CA THR A 14 1.88 -3.61 9.21
C THR A 14 0.76 -4.65 9.40
N LEU A 15 0.06 -4.61 10.53
CA LEU A 15 -1.08 -5.49 10.80
C LEU A 15 -2.17 -5.29 9.75
N TRP A 16 -2.39 -4.07 9.40
CA TRP A 16 -3.40 -3.67 8.44
C TRP A 16 -3.05 -4.12 7.02
N SER A 17 -1.78 -4.00 6.62
CA SER A 17 -1.29 -4.43 5.31
C SER A 17 -1.45 -5.94 5.13
N ASN A 18 -1.27 -6.74 6.18
CA ASN A 18 -1.51 -8.18 6.11
C ASN A 18 -3.00 -8.48 5.88
N GLY A 19 -3.89 -7.74 6.54
CA GLY A 19 -5.33 -7.85 6.29
C GLY A 19 -5.70 -7.44 4.88
N PHE A 20 -5.10 -6.39 4.38
CA PHE A 20 -5.28 -5.94 2.99
C PHE A 20 -4.85 -7.03 2.00
N ALA A 21 -3.68 -7.64 2.19
CA ALA A 21 -3.18 -8.72 1.34
C ALA A 21 -4.15 -9.90 1.31
N ALA A 22 -4.70 -10.27 2.46
CA ALA A 22 -5.68 -11.36 2.54
C ALA A 22 -6.96 -11.04 1.76
N ARG A 23 -7.44 -9.80 1.86
CA ARG A 23 -8.63 -9.35 1.11
C ARG A 23 -8.36 -9.29 -0.40
N VAL A 24 -7.17 -8.85 -0.80
CA VAL A 24 -6.72 -8.90 -2.20
C VAL A 24 -6.77 -10.34 -2.72
N GLY A 25 -6.27 -11.29 -1.93
CA GLY A 25 -6.29 -12.70 -2.31
C GLY A 25 -7.70 -13.21 -2.61
N LYS A 26 -8.67 -12.84 -1.78
CA LYS A 26 -10.07 -13.22 -2.00
C LYS A 26 -10.64 -12.61 -3.27
N VAL A 27 -10.31 -11.38 -3.56
CA VAL A 27 -10.73 -10.70 -4.80
C VAL A 27 -10.12 -11.38 -6.02
N VAL A 28 -8.83 -11.65 -5.97
CA VAL A 28 -8.10 -12.30 -7.06
C VAL A 28 -8.72 -13.66 -7.39
N ASP A 29 -9.04 -14.44 -6.37
CA ASP A 29 -9.65 -15.78 -6.56
C ASP A 29 -11.07 -15.69 -7.14
N ALA A 30 -11.74 -14.57 -6.99
CA ALA A 30 -13.09 -14.37 -7.50
C ALA A 30 -13.13 -13.76 -8.90
N LEU A 31 -11.99 -13.31 -9.45
CA LEU A 31 -11.96 -12.72 -10.79
C LEU A 31 -12.27 -13.77 -11.87
N PRO A 32 -12.94 -13.34 -12.97
CA PRO A 32 -13.29 -14.31 -14.02
C PRO A 32 -12.05 -14.83 -14.75
N GLU A 33 -12.18 -16.05 -15.29
CA GLU A 33 -11.14 -16.73 -16.06
C GLU A 33 -11.09 -16.22 -17.51
N THR A 34 -11.15 -14.91 -17.68
CA THR A 34 -10.97 -14.24 -18.96
C THR A 34 -9.52 -13.78 -19.08
N ARG A 35 -9.11 -13.33 -20.27
CA ARG A 35 -7.76 -12.77 -20.45
C ARG A 35 -7.50 -11.61 -19.49
N LEU A 36 -8.46 -10.67 -19.44
CA LEU A 36 -8.33 -9.50 -18.57
C LEU A 36 -8.34 -9.91 -17.10
N GLY A 37 -9.27 -10.76 -16.71
CA GLY A 37 -9.37 -11.25 -15.34
C GLY A 37 -8.09 -11.93 -14.87
N ARG A 38 -7.53 -12.82 -15.68
CA ARG A 38 -6.27 -13.51 -15.36
C ARG A 38 -5.08 -12.54 -15.28
N HIS A 39 -5.02 -11.57 -16.20
CA HIS A 39 -3.95 -10.57 -16.20
C HIS A 39 -3.99 -9.74 -14.93
N ILE A 40 -5.15 -9.20 -14.59
CA ILE A 40 -5.33 -8.39 -13.38
C ILE A 40 -5.02 -9.25 -12.14
N ALA A 41 -5.52 -10.49 -12.10
CA ALA A 41 -5.28 -11.40 -10.97
C ALA A 41 -3.78 -11.56 -10.67
N GLY A 42 -2.98 -11.80 -11.70
CA GLY A 42 -1.53 -11.96 -11.54
C GLY A 42 -0.85 -10.68 -11.06
N GLN A 43 -1.22 -9.54 -11.61
CA GLN A 43 -0.62 -8.25 -11.24
C GLN A 43 -1.06 -7.79 -9.86
N LEU A 44 -2.34 -7.94 -9.55
CA LEU A 44 -2.87 -7.49 -8.27
C LEU A 44 -2.38 -8.37 -7.10
N VAL A 45 -2.31 -9.68 -7.27
CA VAL A 45 -1.79 -10.55 -6.21
C VAL A 45 -0.33 -10.21 -5.92
N ARG A 46 0.47 -9.93 -6.94
CA ARG A 46 1.86 -9.52 -6.77
C ARG A 46 1.96 -8.19 -6.03
N SER A 47 1.32 -7.16 -6.53
CA SER A 47 1.42 -5.82 -5.91
C SER A 47 0.75 -5.75 -4.55
N GLY A 48 -0.41 -6.37 -4.40
CA GLY A 48 -1.18 -6.36 -3.15
C GLY A 48 -0.53 -7.12 -2.01
N THR A 49 0.27 -8.14 -2.32
CA THR A 49 0.98 -8.92 -1.30
C THR A 49 2.39 -8.41 -1.03
N SER A 50 2.91 -7.50 -1.85
CA SER A 50 4.25 -6.93 -1.69
C SER A 50 4.33 -5.83 -0.64
N SER A 51 3.22 -5.18 -0.34
CA SER A 51 3.22 -4.01 0.54
C SER A 51 3.64 -4.36 1.97
N ALA A 52 3.14 -5.47 2.52
CA ALA A 52 3.46 -5.87 3.90
C ALA A 52 4.94 -6.17 4.11
N PRO A 53 5.61 -6.99 3.27
CA PRO A 53 7.06 -7.19 3.40
C PRO A 53 7.87 -5.91 3.26
N ASN A 54 7.49 -5.01 2.34
CA ASN A 54 8.17 -3.74 2.17
C ASN A 54 8.03 -2.84 3.39
N TYR A 55 6.86 -2.86 4.02
CA TYR A 55 6.67 -2.18 5.30
C TYR A 55 7.55 -2.74 6.40
N ALA A 56 7.60 -4.07 6.49
CA ALA A 56 8.42 -4.74 7.50
C ALA A 56 9.90 -4.37 7.30
N GLU A 57 10.37 -4.31 6.07
CA GLU A 57 11.73 -3.88 5.77
C GLU A 57 11.97 -2.42 6.13
N ALA A 58 10.99 -1.55 5.88
CA ALA A 58 11.09 -0.15 6.28
C ALA A 58 11.22 -0.01 7.79
N CYS A 59 10.42 -0.76 8.56
CA CYS A 59 10.49 -0.75 10.02
C CYS A 59 11.85 -1.23 10.54
N ALA A 60 12.53 -2.10 9.81
CA ALA A 60 13.84 -2.64 10.17
C ALA A 60 14.99 -1.83 9.58
N ALA A 61 14.71 -0.72 8.91
CA ALA A 61 15.73 0.09 8.24
C ALA A 61 16.73 0.68 9.25
N GLU A 62 17.99 0.66 8.89
CA GLU A 62 19.08 1.12 9.76
C GLU A 62 19.31 2.62 9.68
N SER A 63 18.78 3.27 8.65
CA SER A 63 18.94 4.71 8.46
C SER A 63 17.62 5.34 8.02
N LYS A 64 17.50 6.65 8.23
CA LYS A 64 16.36 7.42 7.77
C LYS A 64 16.24 7.37 6.25
N ARG A 65 17.36 7.43 5.55
CA ARG A 65 17.42 7.35 4.09
C ARG A 65 16.86 6.01 3.60
N ASP A 66 17.27 4.92 4.21
CA ASP A 66 16.79 3.58 3.88
C ASP A 66 15.31 3.43 4.21
N PHE A 67 14.88 3.96 5.35
CA PHE A 67 13.48 3.99 5.75
C PHE A 67 12.60 4.66 4.69
N ILE A 68 12.98 5.86 4.25
CA ILE A 68 12.25 6.61 3.22
C ILE A 68 12.22 5.83 1.91
N HIS A 69 13.33 5.23 1.52
CA HIS A 69 13.44 4.44 0.31
C HIS A 69 12.49 3.24 0.34
N LYS A 70 12.49 2.50 1.44
CA LYS A 70 11.63 1.32 1.60
C LYS A 70 10.15 1.67 1.66
N LEU A 71 9.80 2.77 2.31
CA LEU A 71 8.42 3.28 2.29
C LEU A 71 7.99 3.68 0.88
N GLY A 72 8.92 4.25 0.10
CA GLY A 72 8.65 4.61 -1.30
C GLY A 72 8.31 3.39 -2.15
N ILE A 73 9.00 2.27 -1.93
CA ILE A 73 8.70 1.00 -2.61
C ILE A 73 7.32 0.51 -2.22
N ALA A 74 7.00 0.51 -0.92
CA ALA A 74 5.69 0.10 -0.43
C ALA A 74 4.57 0.96 -1.03
N LEU A 75 4.76 2.27 -1.09
CA LEU A 75 3.78 3.19 -1.68
C LEU A 75 3.56 2.91 -3.16
N LYS A 76 4.63 2.65 -3.90
CA LYS A 76 4.55 2.29 -5.32
C LYS A 76 3.68 1.05 -5.52
N GLU A 77 3.88 0.01 -4.71
CA GLU A 77 3.11 -1.23 -4.80
C GLU A 77 1.63 -1.00 -4.43
N LEU A 78 1.36 -0.16 -3.44
CA LEU A 78 0.00 0.21 -3.07
C LEU A 78 -0.71 0.99 -4.18
N ARG A 79 -0.02 1.92 -4.81
CA ARG A 79 -0.58 2.69 -5.93
C ARG A 79 -0.88 1.80 -7.14
N GLU A 80 -0.01 0.85 -7.41
CA GLU A 80 -0.25 -0.13 -8.47
C GLU A 80 -1.48 -0.97 -8.14
N SER A 81 -1.60 -1.46 -6.92
CA SER A 81 -2.77 -2.21 -6.46
C SER A 81 -4.06 -1.41 -6.63
N ARG A 82 -4.02 -0.13 -6.26
CA ARG A 82 -5.16 0.78 -6.43
C ARG A 82 -5.58 0.87 -7.90
N SER A 83 -4.64 0.97 -8.81
CA SER A 83 -4.92 1.04 -10.24
C SER A 83 -5.62 -0.22 -10.74
N TRP A 84 -5.17 -1.40 -10.30
CA TRP A 84 -5.82 -2.66 -10.68
C TRP A 84 -7.23 -2.77 -10.08
N ILE A 85 -7.42 -2.35 -8.83
CA ILE A 85 -8.74 -2.33 -8.18
C ILE A 85 -9.70 -1.41 -8.94
N MET A 86 -9.23 -0.24 -9.33
CA MET A 86 -10.02 0.70 -10.13
C MET A 86 -10.40 0.11 -11.49
N LEU A 87 -9.51 -0.63 -12.12
CA LEU A 87 -9.79 -1.29 -13.38
C LEU A 87 -10.85 -2.38 -13.23
N ILE A 88 -10.80 -3.15 -12.15
CA ILE A 88 -11.84 -4.15 -11.85
C ILE A 88 -13.21 -3.47 -11.76
N LEU A 89 -13.28 -2.32 -11.09
CA LEU A 89 -14.52 -1.55 -10.98
C LEU A 89 -14.99 -1.03 -12.34
N LYS A 90 -14.09 -0.42 -13.10
CA LYS A 90 -14.42 0.18 -14.40
C LYS A 90 -14.85 -0.87 -15.42
N ALA A 91 -14.21 -2.02 -15.42
CA ALA A 91 -14.53 -3.11 -16.31
C ALA A 91 -15.68 -4.01 -15.81
N GLU A 92 -16.20 -3.68 -14.63
CA GLU A 92 -17.33 -4.41 -14.01
C GLU A 92 -17.07 -5.93 -13.89
N LEU A 93 -15.82 -6.29 -13.55
CA LEU A 93 -15.44 -7.69 -13.39
C LEU A 93 -15.97 -8.31 -12.10
N LEU A 94 -16.25 -7.50 -11.10
CA LEU A 94 -16.86 -7.88 -9.84
C LEU A 94 -17.84 -6.77 -9.41
N PRO A 95 -18.83 -7.08 -8.56
CA PRO A 95 -19.80 -6.08 -8.11
C PRO A 95 -19.14 -4.91 -7.38
N ALA A 96 -19.62 -3.70 -7.65
CA ALA A 96 -19.07 -2.49 -7.05
C ALA A 96 -19.11 -2.52 -5.52
N GLU A 97 -20.18 -3.02 -4.92
CA GLU A 97 -20.32 -3.10 -3.47
C GLU A 97 -19.27 -4.02 -2.83
N ARG A 98 -18.73 -4.96 -3.57
CA ARG A 98 -17.64 -5.81 -3.11
C ARG A 98 -16.30 -5.11 -3.18
N MET A 99 -16.11 -4.25 -4.20
CA MET A 99 -14.83 -3.60 -4.48
C MET A 99 -14.62 -2.28 -3.77
N THR A 100 -15.70 -1.55 -3.50
CA THR A 100 -15.60 -0.22 -2.88
C THR A 100 -14.88 -0.22 -1.53
N PRO A 101 -15.17 -1.16 -0.60
CA PRO A 101 -14.41 -1.19 0.66
C PRO A 101 -12.91 -1.43 0.46
N LEU A 102 -12.53 -2.25 -0.51
CA LEU A 102 -11.13 -2.51 -0.79
C LEU A 102 -10.44 -1.29 -1.40
N LEU A 103 -11.15 -0.57 -2.29
CA LEU A 103 -10.65 0.68 -2.85
C LEU A 103 -10.42 1.72 -1.75
N ASP A 104 -11.37 1.88 -0.84
CA ASP A 104 -11.22 2.78 0.30
C ASP A 104 -10.02 2.41 1.15
N GLU A 105 -9.84 1.12 1.41
CA GLU A 105 -8.73 0.64 2.22
C GLU A 105 -7.37 0.95 1.57
N VAL A 106 -7.21 0.65 0.29
CA VAL A 106 -5.94 0.92 -0.40
C VAL A 106 -5.68 2.42 -0.48
N GLN A 107 -6.73 3.22 -0.63
CA GLN A 107 -6.62 4.67 -0.63
C GLN A 107 -6.10 5.19 0.70
N GLN A 108 -6.62 4.69 1.80
CA GLN A 108 -6.17 5.03 3.15
C GLN A 108 -4.72 4.61 3.37
N LEU A 109 -4.34 3.41 2.92
CA LEU A 109 -2.96 2.92 3.01
C LEU A 109 -2.01 3.84 2.25
N CYS A 110 -2.36 4.22 1.03
CA CYS A 110 -1.57 5.17 0.23
C CYS A 110 -1.39 6.50 0.96
N ASN A 111 -2.46 7.01 1.55
CA ASN A 111 -2.41 8.28 2.28
C ASN A 111 -1.51 8.20 3.52
N ILE A 112 -1.62 7.13 4.29
CA ILE A 112 -0.80 6.94 5.50
C ILE A 112 0.68 6.84 5.14
N VAL A 113 1.01 6.01 4.16
CA VAL A 113 2.42 5.82 3.75
C VAL A 113 2.98 7.08 3.12
N GLY A 114 2.20 7.72 2.24
CA GLY A 114 2.60 8.97 1.62
C GLY A 114 2.88 10.06 2.66
N LYS A 115 2.01 10.18 3.66
CA LYS A 115 2.19 11.13 4.75
C LYS A 115 3.43 10.82 5.58
N SER A 116 3.69 9.54 5.84
CA SER A 116 4.89 9.12 6.58
C SER A 116 6.17 9.50 5.84
N ILE A 117 6.18 9.36 4.51
CA ILE A 117 7.33 9.76 3.68
C ILE A 117 7.54 11.27 3.76
N VAL A 118 6.48 12.05 3.58
CA VAL A 118 6.54 13.51 3.62
C VAL A 118 7.07 13.99 4.98
N THR A 119 6.56 13.41 6.07
CA THR A 119 6.99 13.75 7.42
C THR A 119 8.49 13.44 7.62
N ALA A 120 8.93 12.27 7.18
CA ALA A 120 10.33 11.88 7.30
C ALA A 120 11.24 12.79 6.49
N LYS A 121 10.85 13.14 5.25
CA LYS A 121 11.59 14.08 4.40
C LYS A 121 11.59 15.48 4.96
N GLY A 122 10.49 15.93 5.52
CA GLY A 122 10.38 17.24 6.15
C GLY A 122 11.41 17.45 7.26
N ASN A 123 11.66 16.41 8.04
CA ASN A 123 12.68 16.44 9.09
C ASN A 123 14.10 16.53 8.52
N GLN A 124 14.34 16.00 7.32
CA GLN A 124 15.63 16.07 6.64
C GLN A 124 15.83 17.42 5.94
N GLN A 125 14.73 18.00 5.45
CA GLN A 125 14.74 19.19 4.60
C GLN A 125 14.37 20.45 5.36
N LYS A 126 14.27 20.35 6.68
CA LYS A 126 13.93 21.51 7.49
C LYS A 126 14.95 22.61 7.21
N PRO A 127 14.52 23.79 6.72
CA PRO A 127 15.47 24.84 6.40
C PRO A 127 16.28 25.19 7.65
N LYS A 128 17.59 25.32 7.44
CA LYS A 128 18.43 25.84 8.50
C LYS A 128 17.94 27.23 8.80
N GLN A 129 17.49 27.43 10.00
CA GLN A 129 17.15 28.77 10.43
C GLN A 129 18.41 29.59 10.51
N LEU A 130 18.39 30.63 9.78
CA LEU A 130 19.43 31.62 9.80
C LEU A 130 19.32 32.46 11.08
#